data_5c6546d708ef9ce8eeea85b4e8c68911
#
_entry.id   5c6546d708ef9ce8eeea85b4e8c68911
#
_cell.length_a   1.000
_cell.length_b   1.000
_cell.length_c   1.000
_cell.angle_alpha   90.00
_cell.angle_beta   90.00
_cell.angle_gamma   90.00
#
_symmetry.space_group_name_H-M   'P 1'
#
loop_
_entity.id
_entity.type
_entity.pdbx_description
1 polymer ?
#
loop_
_entity_poly.entity_id
_entity_poly.type
_entity_poly.pdbx_seq_one_letter_code
_entity_poly.pdbx_strand_id
1 'polypeptide(L)'
;ESGSTLLVGTIETALSQQDTLYYNTAICTHPGPQITQYYKMHLVPFGEYTPYKKVLFFIEKMTHAIGEFTPGYEHVLHEYRGKKFGSPICYEIIFPNLVRKFTKKGARFLVTITNDGWYGKSSAPHQHFAIAVVRAVENRRFLIRAATTGVSGIIDPYGRILARSEMMTQTYLTETIIPRDKLTLYSRWGDYFPLLSLTLGVLFLILAVKCQTSVQ
;
A
#
# COMPACT_ATOMS: atom_id res chain seq x y z
N GLU A 1 -4.89 8.21 -30.91
CA GLU A 1 -5.15 7.49 -29.62
C GLU A 1 -3.88 6.73 -29.24
N SER A 2 -3.31 7.00 -28.05
CA SER A 2 -1.99 6.45 -27.67
C SER A 2 -1.98 4.95 -27.35
N GLY A 3 -3.15 4.31 -27.22
CA GLY A 3 -3.27 2.92 -26.76
C GLY A 3 -2.75 2.67 -25.34
N SER A 4 -2.50 3.75 -24.58
CA SER A 4 -1.90 3.69 -23.24
C SER A 4 -2.95 3.57 -22.15
N THR A 5 -2.62 2.87 -21.08
CA THR A 5 -3.38 2.83 -19.83
C THR A 5 -2.85 3.90 -18.89
N LEU A 6 -3.73 4.65 -18.24
CA LEU A 6 -3.39 5.69 -17.29
C LEU A 6 -3.91 5.31 -15.89
N LEU A 7 -3.06 5.37 -14.87
CA LEU A 7 -3.44 5.26 -13.47
C LEU A 7 -3.25 6.62 -12.78
N VAL A 8 -4.33 7.16 -12.22
CA VAL A 8 -4.33 8.50 -11.59
C VAL A 8 -4.93 8.41 -10.20
N GLY A 9 -4.33 9.14 -9.26
CA GLY A 9 -4.91 9.41 -7.94
C GLY A 9 -5.83 10.62 -7.97
N THR A 10 -7.02 10.49 -7.39
CA THR A 10 -8.02 11.55 -7.29
C THR A 10 -8.84 11.43 -6.02
N ILE A 11 -9.61 12.46 -5.73
CA ILE A 11 -10.69 12.42 -4.74
C ILE A 11 -12.00 12.24 -5.49
N GLU A 12 -12.74 11.21 -5.11
CA GLU A 12 -14.07 10.94 -5.64
C GLU A 12 -15.12 11.23 -4.59
N THR A 13 -16.27 11.73 -5.02
CA THR A 13 -17.41 12.04 -4.13
C THR A 13 -18.59 11.18 -4.49
N ALA A 14 -19.25 10.63 -3.47
CA ALA A 14 -20.52 9.94 -3.61
C ALA A 14 -21.58 10.56 -2.69
N LEU A 15 -22.78 10.73 -3.20
CA LEU A 15 -23.91 11.21 -2.41
C LEU A 15 -24.53 10.03 -1.64
N SER A 16 -24.54 10.12 -0.33
CA SER A 16 -25.34 9.26 0.55
C SER A 16 -26.64 9.99 0.92
N GLN A 17 -27.61 9.29 1.48
CA GLN A 17 -28.93 9.86 1.81
C GLN A 17 -28.88 11.08 2.76
N GLN A 18 -27.79 11.28 3.50
CA GLN A 18 -27.63 12.37 4.47
C GLN A 18 -26.32 13.14 4.36
N ASP A 19 -25.28 12.57 3.68
CA ASP A 19 -23.94 13.14 3.63
C ASP A 19 -23.25 12.95 2.28
N THR A 20 -22.28 13.81 2.00
CA THR A 20 -21.33 13.62 0.89
C THR A 20 -20.15 12.80 1.39
N LEU A 21 -19.93 11.62 0.80
CA LEU A 21 -18.81 10.75 1.10
C LEU A 21 -17.62 11.10 0.19
N TYR A 22 -16.42 11.16 0.76
CA TYR A 22 -15.18 11.44 0.03
C TYR A 22 -14.30 10.20 0.04
N TYR A 23 -13.81 9.80 -1.13
CA TYR A 23 -12.91 8.66 -1.28
C TYR A 23 -11.57 9.09 -1.89
N ASN A 24 -10.49 8.64 -1.29
CA ASN A 24 -9.17 8.72 -1.91
C ASN A 24 -9.06 7.55 -2.89
N THR A 25 -8.98 7.84 -4.18
CA THR A 25 -9.25 6.86 -5.24
C THR A 25 -8.07 6.75 -6.22
N ALA A 26 -7.74 5.53 -6.62
CA ALA A 26 -6.92 5.25 -7.78
C ALA A 26 -7.82 4.85 -8.95
N ILE A 27 -7.85 5.68 -9.99
CA ILE A 27 -8.60 5.42 -11.22
C ILE A 27 -7.66 4.93 -12.30
N CYS A 28 -7.99 3.78 -12.88
CA CYS A 28 -7.28 3.25 -14.04
C CYS A 28 -8.19 3.32 -15.25
N THR A 29 -7.73 4.03 -16.29
CA THR A 29 -8.41 4.17 -17.58
C THR A 29 -7.65 3.42 -18.65
N HIS A 30 -8.38 2.78 -19.54
CA HIS A 30 -7.85 2.06 -20.70
C HIS A 30 -8.30 2.72 -22.00
N PRO A 31 -7.68 2.40 -23.14
CA PRO A 31 -8.27 2.74 -24.45
C PRO A 31 -9.63 2.05 -24.56
N GLY A 32 -10.71 2.84 -24.51
CA GLY A 32 -12.10 2.36 -24.49
C GLY A 32 -12.86 2.79 -23.21
N PRO A 33 -14.12 2.38 -23.06
CA PRO A 33 -15.01 2.86 -22.02
C PRO A 33 -14.76 2.23 -20.63
N GLN A 34 -13.84 1.29 -20.50
CA GLN A 34 -13.62 0.59 -19.24
C GLN A 34 -12.76 1.43 -18.28
N ILE A 35 -13.33 1.71 -17.11
CA ILE A 35 -12.65 2.37 -16.00
C ILE A 35 -12.71 1.43 -14.80
N THR A 36 -11.59 1.27 -14.10
CA THR A 36 -11.56 0.56 -12.82
C THR A 36 -11.11 1.50 -11.71
N GLN A 37 -11.75 1.40 -10.55
CA GLN A 37 -11.54 2.28 -9.41
C GLN A 37 -11.19 1.46 -8.18
N TYR A 38 -10.17 1.91 -7.45
CA TYR A 38 -9.80 1.36 -6.16
C TYR A 38 -9.87 2.47 -5.11
N TYR A 39 -10.69 2.27 -4.09
CA TYR A 39 -10.82 3.17 -2.95
C TYR A 39 -9.84 2.78 -1.86
N LYS A 40 -9.09 3.76 -1.36
CA LYS A 40 -8.12 3.58 -0.30
C LYS A 40 -8.79 3.00 0.95
N MET A 41 -8.26 1.88 1.45
CA MET A 41 -8.84 1.14 2.58
C MET A 41 -8.24 1.57 3.92
N HIS A 42 -6.91 1.87 3.96
CA HIS A 42 -6.21 2.31 5.17
C HIS A 42 -5.92 3.81 5.08
N LEU A 43 -6.79 4.56 5.74
CA LEU A 43 -6.69 6.02 5.82
C LEU A 43 -5.60 6.45 6.81
N VAL A 44 -5.04 7.63 6.58
CA VAL A 44 -4.03 8.23 7.46
C VAL A 44 -4.75 8.85 8.67
N PRO A 45 -4.44 8.39 9.91
CA PRO A 45 -5.00 9.01 11.11
C PRO A 45 -4.59 10.48 11.18
N PHE A 46 -5.51 11.34 11.61
CA PHE A 46 -5.38 12.80 11.72
C PHE A 46 -5.10 13.56 10.41
N GLY A 47 -4.88 12.85 9.30
CA GLY A 47 -4.71 13.44 7.96
C GLY A 47 -5.94 13.23 7.07
N GLU A 48 -6.52 12.04 7.11
CA GLU A 48 -7.68 11.66 6.28
C GLU A 48 -8.92 11.33 7.11
N TYR A 49 -8.77 11.05 8.39
CA TYR A 49 -9.87 10.88 9.35
C TYR A 49 -9.41 11.20 10.77
N THR A 50 -10.35 11.54 11.63
CA THR A 50 -10.11 11.78 13.07
C THR A 50 -10.46 10.53 13.87
N PRO A 51 -9.46 9.80 14.43
CA PRO A 51 -9.75 8.67 15.30
C PRO A 51 -10.39 9.14 16.61
N TYR A 52 -11.31 8.32 17.16
CA TYR A 52 -11.97 8.59 18.45
C TYR A 52 -12.64 9.97 18.55
N LYS A 53 -13.34 10.44 17.49
CA LYS A 53 -14.02 11.74 17.44
C LYS A 53 -14.76 12.12 18.71
N LYS A 54 -15.48 11.17 19.31
CA LYS A 54 -16.27 11.40 20.55
C LYS A 54 -15.41 11.84 21.74
N VAL A 55 -14.13 11.50 21.75
CA VAL A 55 -13.19 11.82 22.84
C VAL A 55 -12.30 13.00 22.46
N LEU A 56 -11.95 13.13 21.21
CA LEU A 56 -10.99 14.10 20.67
C LEU A 56 -11.64 15.30 19.96
N PHE A 57 -12.89 15.66 20.34
CA PHE A 57 -13.64 16.73 19.69
C PHE A 57 -12.93 18.10 19.69
N PHE A 58 -11.96 18.32 20.59
CA PHE A 58 -11.17 19.55 20.65
C PHE A 58 -10.04 19.61 19.62
N ILE A 59 -9.61 18.47 19.06
CA ILE A 59 -8.56 18.40 18.02
C ILE A 59 -9.12 18.77 16.65
N GLU A 60 -10.40 18.59 16.42
CA GLU A 60 -11.09 18.93 15.16
C GLU A 60 -10.89 20.40 14.73
N LYS A 61 -10.70 21.30 15.70
CA LYS A 61 -10.38 22.72 15.45
C LYS A 61 -8.93 22.97 15.01
N MET A 62 -8.03 22.01 15.24
CA MET A 62 -6.61 22.15 14.89
C MET A 62 -6.25 21.48 13.55
N THR A 63 -7.04 20.51 13.13
CA THR A 63 -6.90 19.88 11.82
C THR A 63 -7.84 20.59 10.85
N HIS A 64 -7.33 21.50 10.03
CA HIS A 64 -8.04 21.98 8.85
C HIS A 64 -8.16 20.82 7.84
N ALA A 65 -8.89 19.80 8.22
CA ALA A 65 -9.09 18.62 7.41
C ALA A 65 -9.95 18.98 6.20
N ILE A 66 -9.39 18.78 5.04
CA ILE A 66 -10.16 18.44 3.85
C ILE A 66 -11.06 17.27 4.26
N GLY A 67 -12.34 17.48 4.46
CA GLY A 67 -13.36 16.53 4.90
C GLY A 67 -12.92 15.11 5.33
N GLU A 68 -13.72 14.42 6.12
CA GLU A 68 -13.38 13.04 6.46
C GLU A 68 -13.53 12.12 5.26
N PHE A 69 -12.44 11.41 4.95
CA PHE A 69 -12.47 10.39 3.93
C PHE A 69 -13.19 9.13 4.42
N THR A 70 -13.86 8.47 3.51
CA THR A 70 -14.50 7.18 3.72
C THR A 70 -13.56 6.07 3.25
N PRO A 71 -13.30 5.03 4.06
CA PRO A 71 -12.45 3.93 3.64
C PRO A 71 -13.15 3.04 2.60
N GLY A 72 -12.35 2.53 1.65
CA GLY A 72 -12.78 1.43 0.79
C GLY A 72 -12.80 0.10 1.53
N TYR A 73 -13.42 -0.91 0.92
CA TYR A 73 -13.60 -2.24 1.55
C TYR A 73 -13.01 -3.36 0.71
N GLU A 74 -12.65 -3.08 -0.54
CA GLU A 74 -12.33 -4.12 -1.49
C GLU A 74 -10.98 -3.90 -2.18
N HIS A 75 -10.19 -4.99 -2.27
CA HIS A 75 -8.97 -5.00 -3.08
C HIS A 75 -9.37 -5.16 -4.55
N VAL A 76 -9.53 -4.06 -5.25
CA VAL A 76 -9.77 -4.02 -6.68
C VAL A 76 -8.44 -4.20 -7.41
N LEU A 77 -8.43 -5.02 -8.45
CA LEU A 77 -7.30 -5.16 -9.36
C LEU A 77 -7.61 -4.42 -10.66
N HIS A 78 -6.68 -3.61 -11.09
CA HIS A 78 -6.67 -3.03 -12.43
C HIS A 78 -6.07 -4.02 -13.43
N GLU A 79 -6.23 -3.73 -14.70
CA GLU A 79 -5.67 -4.57 -15.77
C GLU A 79 -4.87 -3.72 -16.78
N TYR A 80 -3.80 -4.28 -17.29
CA TYR A 80 -3.02 -3.75 -18.38
C TYR A 80 -2.59 -4.88 -19.31
N ARG A 81 -3.04 -4.86 -20.57
CA ARG A 81 -2.74 -5.89 -21.58
C ARG A 81 -2.95 -7.32 -21.08
N GLY A 82 -4.09 -7.59 -20.44
CA GLY A 82 -4.43 -8.91 -19.87
C GLY A 82 -3.65 -9.27 -18.61
N LYS A 83 -2.91 -8.33 -18.01
CA LYS A 83 -2.15 -8.55 -16.76
C LYS A 83 -2.74 -7.70 -15.63
N LYS A 84 -3.22 -8.36 -14.59
CA LYS A 84 -3.78 -7.70 -13.41
C LYS A 84 -2.69 -7.09 -12.54
N PHE A 85 -2.97 -5.91 -11.97
CA PHE A 85 -2.08 -5.26 -11.01
C PHE A 85 -2.86 -4.63 -9.86
N GLY A 86 -2.20 -4.48 -8.71
CA GLY A 86 -2.76 -3.80 -7.54
C GLY A 86 -2.20 -2.40 -7.39
N SER A 87 -3.02 -1.47 -6.88
CA SER A 87 -2.62 -0.07 -6.68
C SER A 87 -2.80 0.39 -5.23
N PRO A 88 -1.97 -0.08 -4.27
CA PRO A 88 -2.01 0.48 -2.92
C PRO A 88 -1.70 1.99 -2.96
N ILE A 89 -2.51 2.79 -2.26
CA ILE A 89 -2.42 4.25 -2.28
C ILE A 89 -1.61 4.75 -1.07
N CYS A 90 -0.51 5.46 -1.35
CA CYS A 90 0.27 6.21 -0.37
C CYS A 90 0.61 5.38 0.89
N TYR A 91 0.07 5.77 2.05
CA TYR A 91 0.26 5.14 3.35
C TYR A 91 0.00 3.63 3.37
N GLU A 92 -0.83 3.10 2.48
CA GLU A 92 -1.15 1.67 2.42
C GLU A 92 0.07 0.78 2.17
N ILE A 93 1.11 1.31 1.54
CA ILE A 93 2.34 0.56 1.26
C ILE A 93 3.04 0.09 2.54
N ILE A 94 2.81 0.75 3.69
CA ILE A 94 3.42 0.33 4.95
C ILE A 94 2.76 -0.91 5.55
N PHE A 95 1.54 -1.28 5.10
CA PHE A 95 0.79 -2.42 5.62
C PHE A 95 1.05 -3.69 4.79
N PRO A 96 1.95 -4.58 5.24
CA PRO A 96 2.35 -5.74 4.46
C PRO A 96 1.17 -6.68 4.15
N ASN A 97 0.27 -6.87 5.12
CA ASN A 97 -0.91 -7.70 4.95
C ASN A 97 -1.93 -7.15 3.92
N LEU A 98 -2.04 -5.82 3.80
CA LEU A 98 -2.86 -5.20 2.77
C LEU A 98 -2.24 -5.45 1.38
N VAL A 99 -0.95 -5.14 1.23
CA VAL A 99 -0.26 -5.25 -0.06
C VAL A 99 -0.21 -6.69 -0.57
N ARG A 100 0.08 -7.67 0.31
CA ARG A 100 0.10 -9.09 -0.11
C ARG A 100 -1.26 -9.60 -0.61
N LYS A 101 -2.37 -9.03 -0.12
CA LYS A 101 -3.71 -9.44 -0.57
C LYS A 101 -3.96 -9.10 -2.04
N PHE A 102 -3.42 -8.00 -2.57
CA PHE A 102 -3.44 -7.73 -4.01
C PHE A 102 -2.74 -8.86 -4.78
N THR A 103 -1.54 -9.23 -4.33
CA THR A 103 -0.76 -10.32 -4.96
C THR A 103 -1.50 -11.65 -4.85
N LYS A 104 -2.10 -11.97 -3.69
CA LYS A 104 -2.90 -13.19 -3.48
C LYS A 104 -4.14 -13.23 -4.38
N LYS A 105 -4.76 -12.09 -4.66
CA LYS A 105 -5.90 -11.95 -5.61
C LYS A 105 -5.47 -12.00 -7.08
N GLY A 106 -4.17 -12.09 -7.39
CA GLY A 106 -3.67 -12.27 -8.74
C GLY A 106 -2.96 -11.07 -9.35
N ALA A 107 -2.60 -10.05 -8.57
CA ALA A 107 -1.76 -8.97 -9.06
C ALA A 107 -0.39 -9.51 -9.49
N ARG A 108 0.02 -9.22 -10.72
CA ARG A 108 1.28 -9.66 -11.34
C ARG A 108 2.39 -8.64 -11.21
N PHE A 109 2.04 -7.41 -10.91
CA PHE A 109 2.91 -6.30 -10.50
C PHE A 109 2.12 -5.34 -9.62
N LEU A 110 2.79 -4.38 -9.01
CA LEU A 110 2.18 -3.39 -8.12
C LEU A 110 2.51 -1.99 -8.64
N VAL A 111 1.57 -1.07 -8.52
CA VAL A 111 1.76 0.35 -8.82
C VAL A 111 1.27 1.14 -7.62
N THR A 112 2.13 1.87 -6.95
CA THR A 112 1.71 2.75 -5.85
C THR A 112 1.79 4.21 -6.27
N ILE A 113 0.73 4.94 -5.98
CA ILE A 113 0.65 6.39 -6.16
C ILE A 113 0.65 7.06 -4.79
N THR A 114 1.39 8.15 -4.64
CA THR A 114 1.54 8.79 -3.33
C THR A 114 1.77 10.29 -3.45
N ASN A 115 1.34 11.01 -2.42
CA ASN A 115 1.77 12.38 -2.19
C ASN A 115 2.54 12.43 -0.86
N ASP A 116 3.86 12.51 -0.95
CA ASP A 116 4.75 12.61 0.22
C ASP A 116 4.95 14.06 0.69
N GLY A 117 4.23 15.04 0.11
CA GLY A 117 4.34 16.46 0.45
C GLY A 117 4.09 16.78 1.92
N TRP A 118 3.29 15.95 2.58
CA TRP A 118 3.01 16.04 4.03
C TRP A 118 4.26 15.93 4.90
N TYR A 119 5.29 15.21 4.43
CA TYR A 119 6.50 14.94 5.19
C TYR A 119 7.58 16.00 5.00
N GLY A 120 7.41 16.95 4.05
CA GLY A 120 8.41 17.96 3.73
C GLY A 120 9.78 17.35 3.40
N LYS A 121 10.84 18.08 3.73
CA LYS A 121 12.24 17.64 3.55
C LYS A 121 12.74 16.83 4.76
N SER A 122 12.04 15.76 5.12
CA SER A 122 12.42 14.88 6.22
C SER A 122 12.95 13.53 5.72
N SER A 123 13.31 12.63 6.63
CA SER A 123 13.68 11.25 6.30
C SER A 123 12.48 10.37 5.90
N ALA A 124 11.25 10.81 6.19
CA ALA A 124 10.05 10.01 6.00
C ALA A 124 9.80 9.58 4.54
N PRO A 125 9.96 10.43 3.50
CA PRO A 125 9.84 9.99 2.11
C PRO A 125 10.83 8.89 1.73
N HIS A 126 12.06 8.94 2.27
CA HIS A 126 13.09 7.91 2.03
C HIS A 126 12.73 6.59 2.71
N GLN A 127 12.22 6.63 3.95
CA GLN A 127 11.74 5.45 4.66
C GLN A 127 10.52 4.85 3.94
N HIS A 128 9.60 5.69 3.50
CA HIS A 128 8.42 5.27 2.75
C HIS A 128 8.80 4.57 1.43
N PHE A 129 9.83 5.08 0.74
CA PHE A 129 10.39 4.43 -0.44
C PHE A 129 11.08 3.10 -0.09
N ALA A 130 11.86 3.04 0.98
CA ALA A 130 12.51 1.80 1.44
C ALA A 130 11.48 0.71 1.78
N ILE A 131 10.35 1.08 2.37
CA ILE A 131 9.24 0.14 2.62
C ILE A 131 8.68 -0.39 1.30
N ALA A 132 8.55 0.44 0.26
CA ALA A 132 8.11 -0.03 -1.06
C ALA A 132 9.07 -1.08 -1.64
N VAL A 133 10.39 -0.92 -1.44
CA VAL A 133 11.39 -1.94 -1.82
C VAL A 133 11.13 -3.28 -1.11
N VAL A 134 10.86 -3.23 0.20
CA VAL A 134 10.50 -4.44 0.97
C VAL A 134 9.23 -5.10 0.44
N ARG A 135 8.20 -4.32 0.10
CA ARG A 135 6.95 -4.86 -0.51
C ARG A 135 7.22 -5.59 -1.82
N ALA A 136 8.10 -5.04 -2.67
CA ALA A 136 8.50 -5.70 -3.93
C ALA A 136 9.13 -7.08 -3.67
N VAL A 137 10.05 -7.17 -2.70
CA VAL A 137 10.74 -8.41 -2.32
C VAL A 137 9.79 -9.44 -1.72
N GLU A 138 8.98 -9.05 -0.73
CA GLU A 138 8.02 -9.95 -0.06
C GLU A 138 7.04 -10.61 -1.03
N ASN A 139 6.59 -9.84 -2.01
CA ASN A 139 5.60 -10.28 -2.96
C ASN A 139 6.21 -10.86 -4.25
N ARG A 140 7.53 -10.73 -4.44
CA ARG A 140 8.22 -11.06 -5.71
C ARG A 140 7.54 -10.43 -6.91
N ARG A 141 7.22 -9.13 -6.80
CA ARG A 141 6.56 -8.33 -7.84
C ARG A 141 7.41 -7.12 -8.18
N PHE A 142 7.41 -6.75 -9.46
CA PHE A 142 7.81 -5.39 -9.82
C PHE A 142 6.89 -4.42 -9.09
N LEU A 143 7.47 -3.36 -8.56
CA LEU A 143 6.73 -2.26 -7.93
C LEU A 143 7.13 -0.95 -8.60
N ILE A 144 6.14 -0.28 -9.15
CA ILE A 144 6.25 1.05 -9.74
C ILE A 144 5.68 2.03 -8.72
N ARG A 145 6.46 3.04 -8.39
CA ARG A 145 6.03 4.09 -7.47
C ARG A 145 6.06 5.44 -8.17
N ALA A 146 4.92 6.11 -8.22
CA ALA A 146 4.77 7.49 -8.65
C ALA A 146 4.46 8.38 -7.44
N ALA A 147 5.36 9.30 -7.13
CA ALA A 147 5.25 10.23 -6.01
C ALA A 147 5.21 11.68 -6.51
N THR A 148 4.28 12.49 -5.99
CA THR A 148 4.13 13.89 -6.41
C THR A 148 5.34 14.73 -6.03
N THR A 149 5.81 14.62 -4.79
CA THR A 149 6.97 15.39 -4.27
C THR A 149 8.04 14.49 -3.65
N GLY A 150 7.70 13.24 -3.42
CA GLY A 150 8.58 12.23 -2.83
C GLY A 150 9.49 11.58 -3.86
N VAL A 151 10.01 10.41 -3.49
CA VAL A 151 10.87 9.60 -4.35
C VAL A 151 10.01 8.68 -5.22
N SER A 152 10.02 8.89 -6.53
CA SER A 152 9.48 7.94 -7.50
C SER A 152 10.51 6.86 -7.82
N GLY A 153 10.07 5.68 -8.26
CA GLY A 153 11.01 4.65 -8.67
C GLY A 153 10.36 3.38 -9.21
N ILE A 154 11.19 2.58 -9.84
CA ILE A 154 10.82 1.27 -10.39
C ILE A 154 11.74 0.24 -9.75
N ILE A 155 11.13 -0.74 -9.09
CA ILE A 155 11.80 -1.71 -8.22
C ILE A 155 11.52 -3.11 -8.77
N ASP A 156 12.54 -3.92 -8.89
CA ASP A 156 12.40 -5.29 -9.35
C ASP A 156 11.94 -6.24 -8.23
N PRO A 157 11.55 -7.48 -8.54
CA PRO A 157 11.08 -8.46 -7.56
C PRO A 157 12.13 -8.90 -6.52
N TYR A 158 13.36 -8.48 -6.66
CA TYR A 158 14.48 -8.79 -5.76
C TYR A 158 14.93 -7.58 -4.93
N GLY A 159 14.24 -6.44 -5.08
CA GLY A 159 14.52 -5.21 -4.36
C GLY A 159 15.57 -4.32 -5.02
N ARG A 160 16.02 -4.64 -6.24
CA ARG A 160 16.94 -3.78 -6.97
C ARG A 160 16.16 -2.58 -7.51
N ILE A 161 16.67 -1.39 -7.28
CA ILE A 161 16.12 -0.14 -7.78
C ILE A 161 16.63 0.03 -9.21
N LEU A 162 15.74 -0.12 -10.20
CA LEU A 162 16.06 0.00 -11.61
C LEU A 162 16.13 1.46 -12.06
N ALA A 163 15.20 2.27 -11.54
CA ALA A 163 15.15 3.70 -11.77
C ALA A 163 14.64 4.41 -10.51
N ARG A 164 15.16 5.63 -10.25
CA ARG A 164 14.79 6.43 -9.08
C ARG A 164 14.87 7.91 -9.42
N SER A 165 13.92 8.71 -8.91
CA SER A 165 13.97 10.18 -8.96
C SER A 165 14.62 10.75 -7.70
N GLU A 166 15.06 11.99 -7.79
CA GLU A 166 15.30 12.83 -6.61
C GLU A 166 13.97 13.37 -6.06
N MET A 167 13.98 13.78 -4.80
CA MET A 167 12.83 14.48 -4.20
C MET A 167 12.65 15.86 -4.81
N MET A 168 11.39 16.31 -4.89
CA MET A 168 11.02 17.64 -5.37
C MET A 168 11.49 17.94 -6.81
N THR A 169 11.75 16.91 -7.61
CA THR A 169 12.15 17.08 -9.02
C THR A 169 11.02 16.67 -9.94
N GLN A 170 10.81 17.46 -10.98
CA GLN A 170 9.91 17.09 -12.07
C GLN A 170 10.67 16.22 -13.06
N THR A 171 10.30 14.94 -13.15
CA THR A 171 10.95 13.96 -14.01
C THR A 171 9.99 12.84 -14.40
N TYR A 172 10.40 12.04 -15.35
CA TYR A 172 9.74 10.77 -15.68
C TYR A 172 10.75 9.63 -15.61
N LEU A 173 10.25 8.44 -15.30
CA LEU A 173 11.03 7.21 -15.26
C LEU A 173 10.38 6.20 -16.20
N THR A 174 11.21 5.48 -16.96
CA THR A 174 10.75 4.47 -17.90
C THR A 174 11.57 3.21 -17.75
N GLU A 175 10.91 2.07 -17.59
CA GLU A 175 11.53 0.76 -17.50
C GLU A 175 10.61 -0.33 -18.04
N THR A 176 11.20 -1.41 -18.50
CA THR A 176 10.46 -2.61 -18.90
C THR A 176 10.31 -3.53 -17.70
N ILE A 177 9.07 -3.89 -17.38
CA ILE A 177 8.77 -4.83 -16.31
C ILE A 177 8.26 -6.18 -16.87
N ILE A 178 8.54 -7.26 -16.14
CA ILE A 178 8.07 -8.61 -16.46
C ILE A 178 7.06 -9.05 -15.40
N PRO A 179 5.75 -9.07 -15.70
CA PRO A 179 4.72 -9.52 -14.78
C PRO A 179 4.97 -10.95 -14.30
N ARG A 180 4.77 -11.23 -13.00
CA ARG A 180 5.04 -12.52 -12.39
C ARG A 180 3.80 -13.15 -11.76
N ASP A 181 3.66 -14.47 -11.85
CA ASP A 181 2.50 -15.21 -11.35
C ASP A 181 2.76 -15.94 -10.02
N LYS A 182 3.98 -16.47 -9.82
CA LYS A 182 4.31 -17.29 -8.66
C LYS A 182 4.18 -16.51 -7.35
N LEU A 183 3.45 -17.07 -6.38
CA LEU A 183 3.33 -16.50 -5.05
C LEU A 183 4.50 -16.95 -4.17
N THR A 184 5.00 -16.04 -3.33
CA THR A 184 5.94 -16.36 -2.25
C THR A 184 5.21 -17.07 -1.11
N LEU A 185 5.95 -17.69 -0.19
CA LEU A 185 5.38 -18.23 1.04
C LEU A 185 4.67 -17.12 1.84
N TYR A 186 5.32 -15.94 1.91
CA TYR A 186 4.73 -14.78 2.56
C TYR A 186 3.41 -14.34 1.89
N SER A 187 3.36 -14.22 0.57
CA SER A 187 2.13 -13.84 -0.13
C SER A 187 0.99 -14.84 0.09
N ARG A 188 1.31 -16.13 0.28
CA ARG A 188 0.32 -17.19 0.54
C ARG A 188 -0.21 -17.15 1.99
N TRP A 189 0.70 -17.13 2.97
CA TRP A 189 0.40 -17.39 4.38
C TRP A 189 0.57 -16.16 5.29
N GLY A 190 1.20 -15.09 4.83
CA GLY A 190 1.46 -13.90 5.64
C GLY A 190 2.49 -14.16 6.72
N ASP A 191 2.21 -13.69 7.92
CA ASP A 191 3.11 -13.70 9.07
C ASP A 191 3.18 -15.08 9.79
N TYR A 192 3.22 -16.16 9.01
CA TYR A 192 3.30 -17.53 9.55
C TYR A 192 4.59 -17.78 10.33
N PHE A 193 5.72 -17.22 9.88
CA PHE A 193 7.02 -17.43 10.52
C PHE A 193 7.10 -16.81 11.92
N PRO A 194 6.72 -15.54 12.14
CA PRO A 194 6.61 -14.99 13.50
C PRO A 194 5.67 -15.78 14.40
N LEU A 195 4.52 -16.22 13.89
CA LEU A 195 3.57 -17.02 14.67
C LEU A 195 4.15 -18.36 15.06
N LEU A 196 4.80 -19.06 14.14
CA LEU A 196 5.48 -20.32 14.41
C LEU A 196 6.59 -20.15 15.46
N SER A 197 7.42 -19.11 15.30
CA SER A 197 8.52 -18.80 16.23
C SER A 197 7.99 -18.51 17.63
N LEU A 198 6.91 -17.73 17.75
CA LEU A 198 6.26 -17.46 19.03
C LEU A 198 5.73 -18.75 19.67
N THR A 199 5.04 -19.59 18.88
CA THR A 199 4.48 -20.86 19.36
C THR A 199 5.58 -21.80 19.89
N LEU A 200 6.66 -21.94 19.12
CA LEU A 200 7.82 -22.76 19.55
C LEU A 200 8.51 -22.19 20.80
N GLY A 201 8.65 -20.87 20.89
CA GLY A 201 9.21 -20.21 22.07
C GLY A 201 8.37 -20.46 23.33
N VAL A 202 7.05 -20.31 23.23
CA VAL A 202 6.13 -20.61 24.35
C VAL A 202 6.19 -22.08 24.75
N LEU A 203 6.20 -22.99 23.77
CA LEU A 203 6.32 -24.42 24.05
C LEU A 203 7.63 -24.76 24.78
N PHE A 204 8.75 -24.18 24.32
CA PHE A 204 10.05 -24.36 24.95
C PHE A 204 10.04 -23.88 26.41
N LEU A 205 9.47 -22.71 26.68
CA LEU A 205 9.33 -22.18 28.05
C LEU A 205 8.50 -23.10 28.94
N ILE A 206 7.39 -23.61 28.46
CA ILE A 206 6.54 -24.56 29.20
C ILE A 206 7.33 -25.85 29.57
N LEU A 207 8.09 -26.39 28.61
CA LEU A 207 8.90 -27.58 28.83
C LEU A 207 10.03 -27.32 29.83
N ALA A 208 10.69 -26.17 29.73
CA ALA A 208 11.75 -25.78 30.66
C ALA A 208 11.23 -25.67 32.09
N VAL A 209 10.07 -25.03 32.30
CA VAL A 209 9.46 -24.92 33.66
C VAL A 209 9.08 -26.30 34.20
N LYS A 210 8.47 -27.17 33.39
CA LYS A 210 8.14 -28.55 33.82
C LYS A 210 9.37 -29.34 34.21
N CYS A 211 10.48 -29.20 33.48
CA CYS A 211 11.71 -29.91 33.81
C CYS A 211 12.29 -29.43 35.14
N GLN A 212 12.25 -28.14 35.44
CA GLN A 212 12.69 -27.61 36.74
C GLN A 212 11.84 -28.10 37.92
N THR A 213 10.52 -28.18 37.76
CA THR A 213 9.61 -28.68 38.80
C THR A 213 9.70 -30.19 39.04
N SER A 214 10.24 -30.95 38.08
CA SER A 214 10.42 -32.42 38.22
C SER A 214 11.74 -32.79 38.89
N VAL A 215 12.63 -31.87 39.14
CA VAL A 215 13.97 -32.07 39.79
C VAL A 215 13.95 -31.68 41.27
N GLN A 216 12.89 -31.07 41.74
CA GLN A 216 12.60 -30.84 43.15
C GLN A 216 11.70 -31.92 43.73
#